data_2665a93601fee7c8a4b615449f497583
#
_entry.id   2665a93601fee7c8a4b615449f497583
#
_cell.length_a   1.000
_cell.length_b   1.000
_cell.length_c   1.000
_cell.angle_alpha   90.00
_cell.angle_beta   90.00
_cell.angle_gamma   90.00
#
_symmetry.space_group_name_H-M   'P 1'
#
loop_
_entity.id
_entity.type
_entity.pdbx_description
1 polymer ?
#
loop_
_entity_poly.entity_id
_entity_poly.type
_entity_poly.pdbx_seq_one_letter_code
_entity_poly.pdbx_strand_id
1 'polypeptide(L)'
;MARKGTETGGAPETKAAKFSRLASARVRRAVKAINLVGALASAQYEKTPAQVDKIESYLNGAVREAVARLRGEAEADNTIEI
;
A
#
# COMPACT_ATOMS: atom_id res chain seq x y z
N MET A 1 8.33 -16.88 22.53
CA MET A 1 8.89 -16.28 22.25
C MET A 1 9.01 -15.82 21.81
N ALA A 2 8.84 -16.05 21.60
CA ALA A 2 9.24 -15.38 21.16
C ALA A 2 9.32 -14.88 20.64
N ARG A 3 8.97 -15.17 20.47
CA ARG A 3 9.27 -14.58 19.96
C ARG A 3 9.36 -14.44 19.21
N LYS A 4 8.98 -14.80 19.03
CA LYS A 4 9.45 -14.50 18.41
C LYS A 4 9.96 -14.17 18.09
N GLY A 5 9.62 -14.41 18.21
CA GLY A 5 10.43 -13.99 17.88
C GLY A 5 11.06 -13.88 17.97
N THR A 6 11.03 -14.03 18.11
CA THR A 6 11.78 -13.80 18.21
C THR A 6 12.45 -13.84 18.46
N GLU A 7 12.59 -14.21 18.60
CA GLU A 7 13.38 -14.07 18.75
C GLU A 7 14.08 -14.18 18.94
N THR A 8 14.21 -14.59 18.91
CA THR A 8 15.07 -14.55 19.14
C THR A 8 15.89 -14.43 19.29
N GLY A 9 15.87 -15.06 19.28
CA GLY A 9 17.22 -15.37 19.15
C GLY A 9 18.13 -14.23 19.05
N GLY A 10 18.92 -13.94 18.97
CA GLY A 10 19.74 -12.80 18.92
C GLY A 10 20.25 -12.46 17.57
N ALA A 11 19.99 -13.27 16.61
CA ALA A 11 20.50 -12.99 15.28
C ALA A 11 19.77 -11.79 14.68
N PRO A 12 20.49 -10.87 14.08
CA PRO A 12 19.82 -9.75 13.43
C PRO A 12 18.98 -10.22 12.27
N GLU A 13 17.91 -9.50 12.07
CA GLU A 13 17.01 -9.78 10.97
C GLU A 13 17.73 -9.55 9.65
N THR A 14 17.58 -10.45 8.70
CA THR A 14 18.17 -10.25 7.39
C THR A 14 17.41 -9.17 6.65
N LYS A 15 18.03 -8.66 5.60
CA LYS A 15 17.35 -7.67 4.77
C LYS A 15 16.11 -8.26 4.15
N ALA A 16 16.17 -9.53 3.74
CA ALA A 16 15.01 -10.18 3.14
C ALA A 16 13.88 -10.35 4.15
N ALA A 17 14.20 -10.75 5.36
CA ALA A 17 13.18 -10.91 6.39
C ALA A 17 12.59 -9.57 6.79
N LYS A 18 13.42 -8.55 6.87
CA LYS A 18 12.93 -7.22 7.19
C LYS A 18 11.98 -6.72 6.12
N PHE A 19 12.33 -6.95 4.86
CA PHE A 19 11.45 -6.55 3.76
C PHE A 19 10.11 -7.23 3.87
N SER A 20 10.10 -8.55 4.07
CA SER A 20 8.84 -9.28 4.19
C SER A 20 7.98 -8.76 5.32
N ARG A 21 8.59 -8.50 6.45
CA ARG A 21 7.85 -8.02 7.61
C ARG A 21 7.25 -6.65 7.35
N LEU A 22 8.07 -5.75 6.84
CA LEU A 22 7.60 -4.39 6.58
C LEU A 22 6.56 -4.36 5.46
N ALA A 23 6.80 -5.14 4.41
CA ALA A 23 5.88 -5.18 3.29
C ALA A 23 4.51 -5.71 3.73
N SER A 24 4.53 -6.79 4.51
CA SER A 24 3.26 -7.35 4.97
C SER A 24 2.48 -6.35 5.81
N ALA A 25 3.17 -5.65 6.70
CA ALA A 25 2.50 -4.69 7.55
C ALA A 25 1.94 -3.52 6.75
N ARG A 26 2.72 -3.04 5.80
CA ARG A 26 2.29 -1.88 5.02
C ARG A 26 1.18 -2.22 4.04
N VAL A 27 1.25 -3.40 3.43
CA VAL A 27 0.17 -3.84 2.54
C VAL A 27 -1.12 -3.98 3.32
N ARG A 28 -1.04 -4.55 4.51
CA ARG A 28 -2.23 -4.69 5.34
C ARG A 28 -2.87 -3.34 5.65
N ARG A 29 -2.05 -2.36 5.98
CA ARG A 29 -2.56 -1.02 6.25
C ARG A 29 -3.15 -0.38 5.00
N ALA A 30 -2.49 -0.58 3.87
CA ALA A 30 -2.96 -0.01 2.62
C ALA A 30 -4.31 -0.60 2.23
N VAL A 31 -4.44 -1.91 2.35
CA VAL A 31 -5.71 -2.57 2.02
C VAL A 31 -6.81 -2.07 2.94
N LYS A 32 -6.49 -1.93 4.22
CA LYS A 32 -7.48 -1.43 5.15
C LYS A 32 -7.92 -0.02 4.79
N ALA A 33 -6.97 0.83 4.44
CA ALA A 33 -7.29 2.20 4.06
C ALA A 33 -8.16 2.23 2.80
N ILE A 34 -7.84 1.38 1.85
CA ILE A 34 -8.62 1.31 0.62
C ILE A 34 -10.04 0.85 0.91
N ASN A 35 -10.17 -0.14 1.79
CA ASN A 35 -11.49 -0.61 2.18
C ASN A 35 -12.30 0.48 2.86
N LEU A 36 -11.64 1.37 3.61
CA LEU A 36 -12.35 2.48 4.20
C LEU A 36 -12.89 3.45 3.16
N VAL A 37 -12.17 3.61 2.07
CA VAL A 37 -12.70 4.41 0.97
C VAL A 37 -13.96 3.76 0.43
N GLY A 38 -13.94 2.43 0.30
CA GLY A 38 -15.12 1.71 -0.18
C GLY A 38 -16.32 1.83 0.73
N ALA A 39 -16.08 2.06 2.02
CA ALA A 39 -17.17 2.21 2.96
C ALA A 39 -18.01 3.44 2.69
N LEU A 40 -17.51 4.36 1.88
CA LEU A 40 -18.28 5.53 1.50
C LEU A 40 -19.39 5.20 0.53
N ALA A 41 -19.51 3.94 0.14
CA ALA A 41 -20.63 3.51 -0.72
C ALA A 41 -21.98 3.53 -0.01
N SER A 42 -21.98 3.90 1.26
CA SER A 42 -23.19 3.98 2.03
C SER A 42 -24.19 4.95 1.43
N ALA A 43 -25.47 4.65 1.62
CA ALA A 43 -26.54 5.51 1.11
C ALA A 43 -26.56 6.89 1.78
N GLN A 44 -25.76 7.08 2.82
CA GLN A 44 -25.66 8.38 3.47
C GLN A 44 -24.91 9.41 2.64
N TYR A 45 -24.21 8.95 1.62
CA TYR A 45 -23.39 9.83 0.83
C TYR A 45 -23.80 9.83 -0.61
N GLU A 46 -23.65 10.97 -1.24
CA GLU A 46 -23.91 11.07 -2.67
C GLU A 46 -22.60 11.17 -3.41
N LYS A 47 -22.50 10.46 -4.49
CA LYS A 47 -21.30 10.47 -5.28
C LYS A 47 -21.68 10.38 -6.74
N THR A 48 -20.84 10.95 -7.58
CA THR A 48 -21.06 10.90 -9.01
C THR A 48 -20.15 9.87 -9.63
N PRO A 49 -20.52 9.32 -10.78
CA PRO A 49 -19.62 8.41 -11.48
C PRO A 49 -18.25 9.03 -11.77
N ALA A 50 -18.23 10.32 -12.06
CA ALA A 50 -16.96 10.98 -12.33
C ALA A 50 -16.06 10.98 -11.09
N GLN A 51 -16.65 11.18 -9.92
CA GLN A 51 -15.88 11.13 -8.69
C GLN A 51 -15.33 9.75 -8.43
N VAL A 52 -16.14 8.73 -8.66
CA VAL A 52 -15.69 7.35 -8.47
C VAL A 52 -14.56 7.02 -9.43
N ASP A 53 -14.68 7.47 -10.67
CA ASP A 53 -13.63 7.23 -11.65
C ASP A 53 -12.32 7.89 -11.24
N LYS A 54 -12.39 9.08 -10.67
CA LYS A 54 -11.18 9.75 -10.19
C LYS A 54 -10.54 9.00 -9.05
N ILE A 55 -11.36 8.51 -8.12
CA ILE A 55 -10.85 7.73 -7.01
C ILE A 55 -10.14 6.50 -7.52
N GLU A 56 -10.77 5.80 -8.44
CA GLU A 56 -10.18 4.60 -9.01
C GLU A 56 -8.84 4.91 -9.67
N SER A 57 -8.80 6.00 -10.41
CA SER A 57 -7.58 6.38 -11.10
C SER A 57 -6.45 6.69 -10.14
N TYR A 58 -6.74 7.43 -9.08
CA TYR A 58 -5.72 7.76 -8.09
C TYR A 58 -5.20 6.52 -7.39
N LEU A 59 -6.10 5.62 -6.99
CA LEU A 59 -5.69 4.43 -6.28
C LEU A 59 -4.89 3.49 -7.17
N ASN A 60 -5.36 3.28 -8.39
CA ASN A 60 -4.65 2.42 -9.31
C ASN A 60 -3.29 2.99 -9.68
N GLY A 61 -3.23 4.31 -9.83
CA GLY A 61 -1.97 4.96 -10.13
C GLY A 61 -0.96 4.78 -9.02
N ALA A 62 -1.41 4.94 -7.79
CA ALA A 62 -0.52 4.78 -6.64
C ALA A 62 0.01 3.35 -6.54
N VAL A 63 -0.88 2.38 -6.79
CA VAL A 63 -0.47 0.98 -6.76
C VAL A 63 0.56 0.71 -7.83
N ARG A 64 0.31 1.16 -9.04
CA ARG A 64 1.22 0.94 -10.15
C ARG A 64 2.58 1.54 -9.88
N GLU A 65 2.58 2.74 -9.34
CA GLU A 65 3.82 3.42 -9.06
C GLU A 65 4.63 2.71 -7.99
N ALA A 66 3.95 2.28 -6.94
CA ALA A 66 4.63 1.59 -5.85
C ALA A 66 5.24 0.29 -6.33
N VAL A 67 4.48 -0.46 -7.13
CA VAL A 67 4.97 -1.73 -7.65
C VAL A 67 6.15 -1.53 -8.59
N ALA A 68 6.09 -0.49 -9.41
CA ALA A 68 7.18 -0.21 -10.33
C ALA A 68 8.47 0.10 -9.58
N ARG A 69 8.35 0.85 -8.48
CA ARG A 69 9.53 1.11 -7.65
C ARG A 69 10.09 -0.15 -7.05
N LEU A 70 9.21 -1.04 -6.59
CA LEU A 70 9.66 -2.29 -5.99
C LEU A 70 10.36 -3.16 -7.00
N ARG A 71 9.95 -3.09 -8.24
CA ARG A 71 10.59 -3.84 -9.30
C ARG A 71 11.85 -3.18 -9.82
N GLY A 72 12.12 -1.96 -9.36
CA GLY A 72 13.26 -1.23 -9.84
C GLY A 72 13.07 -0.62 -11.21
N GLU A 73 11.84 -0.52 -11.65
CA GLU A 73 11.54 -0.03 -12.99
C GLU A 73 11.29 1.45 -13.04
N ALA A 74 10.76 1.99 -11.95
CA ALA A 74 10.34 3.36 -11.99
C ALA A 74 11.49 4.27 -11.71
N GLU A 75 11.57 5.31 -12.46
CA GLU A 75 12.42 6.39 -12.11
C GLU A 75 11.81 7.09 -10.95
N ALA A 76 12.63 7.57 -10.11
CA ALA A 76 12.12 8.37 -9.04
C ALA A 76 11.42 9.59 -9.58
N ASP A 77 11.57 9.80 -10.80
CA ASP A 77 10.96 10.93 -11.43
C ASP A 77 9.49 10.71 -11.58
N ASN A 78 8.77 11.01 -10.60
CA ASN A 78 7.33 10.94 -10.68
C ASN A 78 6.81 12.32 -10.95
N THR A 79 7.37 12.91 -11.92
CA THR A 79 6.95 14.22 -12.30
C THR A 79 5.50 14.19 -12.66
N ILE A 80 4.75 14.93 -11.94
CA ILE A 80 3.36 15.07 -12.26
C ILE A 80 3.20 16.35 -12.99
N GLU A 81 2.91 16.19 -14.22
CA GLU A 81 2.70 17.34 -15.09
C GLU A 81 1.22 17.56 -15.14
N ILE A 82 0.78 18.54 -14.52
CA ILE A 82 -0.64 18.83 -14.52
C ILE A 82 -0.94 19.98 -15.41
#